data_78590b62d851989dfedda6319f771717
#
_entry.id   78590b62d851989dfedda6319f771717
#
_cell.length_a   1.000
_cell.length_b   1.000
_cell.length_c   1.000
_cell.angle_alpha   90.00
_cell.angle_beta   90.00
_cell.angle_gamma   90.00
#
_symmetry.space_group_name_H-M   'P 1'
#
loop_
_entity.id
_entity.type
_entity.pdbx_description
1 polymer ?
#
loop_
_entity_poly.entity_id
_entity_poly.type
_entity_poly.pdbx_seq_one_letter_code
_entity_poly.pdbx_strand_id
1 'polypeptide(L)'
;HRIFHRTDRLVLSREENCKDLRKTIRERAERRFMHGCPPRKSGDTSYGDAINWEWMIECAISRTAELVIVSRDADYGVTHDGKSYINDHLRQEFSNRVSQRRELLLYTKLSDALKHFKVSVTPEQVKAEEELMSDEPENVQAAHEFDDLVKHI
;
A
#
# COMPACT_ATOMS: atom_id res chain seq x y z
N HIS A 1 -7.20 0.32 21.35
CA HIS A 1 -6.88 -0.95 22.02
C HIS A 1 -7.60 -2.16 21.41
N ARG A 2 -8.89 -2.07 21.06
CA ARG A 2 -9.66 -3.23 20.52
C ARG A 2 -9.19 -3.70 19.15
N ILE A 3 -8.67 -2.83 18.30
CA ILE A 3 -8.25 -3.20 16.93
C ILE A 3 -7.03 -4.12 16.95
N PHE A 4 -6.11 -3.93 17.89
CA PHE A 4 -4.86 -4.69 17.96
C PHE A 4 -4.99 -6.11 18.55
N HIS A 5 -6.12 -6.44 19.16
CA HIS A 5 -6.37 -7.73 19.82
C HIS A 5 -7.41 -8.60 19.12
N ARG A 6 -7.82 -8.26 17.90
CA ARG A 6 -8.74 -9.12 17.13
C ARG A 6 -8.03 -10.39 16.68
N THR A 7 -8.65 -11.53 16.92
CA THR A 7 -8.11 -12.86 16.56
C THR A 7 -8.19 -13.16 15.07
N ASP A 8 -9.05 -12.45 14.32
CA ASP A 8 -9.23 -12.58 12.88
C ASP A 8 -8.25 -11.73 12.06
N ARG A 9 -7.42 -10.93 12.73
CA ARG A 9 -6.43 -10.08 12.07
C ARG A 9 -5.23 -10.90 11.60
N LEU A 10 -4.84 -10.71 10.34
CA LEU A 10 -3.61 -11.27 9.80
C LEU A 10 -2.41 -10.44 10.29
N VAL A 11 -1.52 -11.08 11.00
CA VAL A 11 -0.30 -10.45 11.54
C VAL A 11 0.90 -11.32 11.19
N LEU A 12 1.95 -10.70 10.69
CA LEU A 12 3.23 -11.36 10.53
C LEU A 12 3.89 -11.47 11.92
N SER A 13 3.54 -12.55 12.63
CA SER A 13 3.99 -12.78 14.01
C SER A 13 5.51 -12.94 14.11
N ARG A 14 6.08 -12.56 15.26
CA ARG A 14 7.48 -12.84 15.61
C ARG A 14 7.66 -14.23 16.24
N GLU A 15 6.60 -14.98 16.42
CA GLU A 15 6.65 -16.33 16.96
C GLU A 15 7.47 -17.27 16.07
N GLU A 16 7.99 -18.33 16.67
CA GLU A 16 8.87 -19.28 15.98
C GLU A 16 8.19 -20.03 14.83
N ASN A 17 6.90 -20.33 14.99
CA ASN A 17 6.09 -20.95 13.94
C ASN A 17 5.95 -20.10 12.65
N CYS A 18 6.19 -18.79 12.72
CA CYS A 18 6.17 -17.88 11.59
C CYS A 18 7.57 -17.53 11.06
N LYS A 19 8.64 -18.12 11.59
CA LYS A 19 10.02 -17.78 11.24
C LYS A 19 10.33 -17.97 9.76
N ASP A 20 9.97 -19.11 9.22
CA ASP A 20 10.23 -19.44 7.82
C ASP A 20 9.43 -18.54 6.87
N LEU A 21 8.19 -18.23 7.21
CA LEU A 21 7.36 -17.30 6.45
C LEU A 21 7.98 -15.89 6.45
N ARG A 22 8.41 -15.39 7.61
CA ARG A 22 9.10 -14.08 7.71
C ARG A 22 10.37 -14.04 6.87
N LYS A 23 11.15 -15.10 6.89
CA LYS A 23 12.36 -15.22 6.09
C LYS A 23 12.03 -15.16 4.60
N THR A 24 11.07 -15.94 4.16
CA THR A 24 10.62 -15.98 2.75
C THR A 24 10.13 -14.60 2.29
N ILE A 25 9.32 -13.91 3.11
CA ILE A 25 8.83 -12.56 2.79
C ILE A 25 9.99 -11.58 2.66
N ARG A 26 10.97 -11.60 3.58
CA ARG A 26 12.14 -10.74 3.51
C ARG A 26 12.98 -11.00 2.25
N GLU A 27 13.25 -12.24 1.92
CA GLU A 27 14.02 -12.62 0.73
C GLU A 27 13.33 -12.18 -0.56
N ARG A 28 12.01 -12.28 -0.63
CA ARG A 28 11.21 -11.79 -1.77
C ARG A 28 11.24 -10.25 -1.83
N ALA A 29 11.08 -9.58 -0.70
CA ALA A 29 11.11 -8.12 -0.61
C ALA A 29 12.49 -7.54 -0.99
N GLU A 30 13.57 -8.14 -0.50
CA GLU A 30 14.92 -7.76 -0.84
C GLU A 30 15.18 -7.91 -2.35
N ARG A 31 14.80 -9.04 -2.93
CA ARG A 31 14.90 -9.28 -4.37
C ARG A 31 14.11 -8.25 -5.18
N ARG A 32 12.86 -7.96 -4.76
CA ARG A 32 12.02 -6.92 -5.36
C ARG A 32 12.71 -5.57 -5.34
N PHE A 33 13.24 -5.19 -4.20
CA PHE A 33 13.95 -3.94 -4.02
C PHE A 33 15.18 -3.83 -4.92
N MET A 34 16.00 -4.88 -4.99
CA MET A 34 17.19 -4.93 -5.83
C MET A 34 16.87 -4.82 -7.32
N HIS A 35 15.75 -5.36 -7.76
CA HIS A 35 15.31 -5.29 -9.17
C HIS A 35 14.51 -4.02 -9.49
N GLY A 36 14.32 -3.10 -8.54
CA GLY A 36 13.55 -1.88 -8.76
C GLY A 36 12.07 -2.09 -9.01
N CYS A 37 11.49 -3.23 -8.55
CA CYS A 37 10.08 -3.50 -8.71
C CYS A 37 9.24 -2.69 -7.72
N PRO A 38 8.06 -2.18 -8.12
CA PRO A 38 7.16 -1.47 -7.22
C PRO A 38 6.60 -2.41 -6.12
N PRO A 39 6.19 -1.87 -4.93
CA PRO A 39 6.26 -0.47 -4.57
C PRO A 39 7.68 -0.04 -4.20
N ARG A 40 8.15 1.07 -4.73
CA ARG A 40 9.47 1.63 -4.45
C ARG A 40 9.52 3.10 -4.79
N LYS A 41 10.04 3.93 -3.88
CA LYS A 41 10.32 5.34 -4.13
C LYS A 41 11.71 5.52 -4.75
N SER A 42 11.83 6.51 -5.62
CA SER A 42 13.13 6.92 -6.14
C SER A 42 14.01 7.41 -4.97
N GLY A 43 15.24 6.87 -4.87
CA GLY A 43 16.16 7.20 -3.78
C GLY A 43 15.87 6.50 -2.45
N ASP A 44 14.90 5.60 -2.39
CA ASP A 44 14.61 4.83 -1.17
C ASP A 44 15.77 3.90 -0.81
N THR A 45 16.16 3.93 0.46
CA THR A 45 17.23 3.11 1.03
C THR A 45 16.70 1.95 1.85
N SER A 46 15.37 1.87 2.04
CA SER A 46 14.70 0.82 2.80
C SER A 46 13.77 0.00 1.90
N TYR A 47 13.58 -1.26 2.25
CA TYR A 47 12.64 -2.15 1.54
C TYR A 47 11.38 -2.44 2.36
N GLY A 48 10.99 -1.49 3.23
CA GLY A 48 9.80 -1.60 4.06
C GLY A 48 8.52 -1.80 3.25
N ASP A 49 8.33 -0.99 2.20
CA ASP A 49 7.17 -1.09 1.31
C ASP A 49 7.16 -2.42 0.53
N ALA A 50 8.32 -2.91 0.14
CA ALA A 50 8.46 -4.22 -0.48
C ALA A 50 8.05 -5.35 0.49
N ILE A 51 8.41 -5.26 1.79
CA ILE A 51 7.97 -6.22 2.82
C ILE A 51 6.44 -6.13 2.98
N ASN A 52 5.88 -4.94 3.07
CA ASN A 52 4.45 -4.74 3.19
C ASN A 52 3.70 -5.36 2.01
N TRP A 53 4.19 -5.13 0.79
CA TRP A 53 3.60 -5.72 -0.42
C TRP A 53 3.64 -7.26 -0.39
N GLU A 54 4.79 -7.84 -0.14
CA GLU A 54 4.92 -9.31 -0.08
C GLU A 54 4.04 -9.93 1.01
N TRP A 55 3.88 -9.22 2.14
CA TRP A 55 2.98 -9.66 3.20
C TRP A 55 1.50 -9.54 2.78
N MET A 56 1.10 -8.45 2.13
CA MET A 56 -0.27 -8.27 1.63
C MET A 56 -0.62 -9.36 0.61
N ILE A 57 0.28 -9.68 -0.31
CA ILE A 57 0.09 -10.77 -1.28
C ILE A 57 -0.07 -12.11 -0.56
N GLU A 58 0.75 -12.42 0.42
CA GLU A 58 0.64 -13.66 1.20
C GLU A 58 -0.71 -13.77 1.93
N CYS A 59 -1.17 -12.67 2.50
CA CYS A 59 -2.50 -12.60 3.10
C CYS A 59 -3.63 -12.85 2.09
N ALA A 60 -3.53 -12.24 0.92
CA ALA A 60 -4.52 -12.40 -0.14
C ALA A 60 -4.54 -13.84 -0.68
N ILE A 61 -3.39 -14.47 -0.85
CA ILE A 61 -3.28 -15.88 -1.25
C ILE A 61 -3.96 -16.78 -0.22
N SER A 62 -3.60 -16.63 1.07
CA SER A 62 -4.10 -17.48 2.15
C SER A 62 -5.61 -17.42 2.32
N ARG A 63 -6.25 -16.33 1.94
CA ARG A 63 -7.70 -16.11 2.03
C ARG A 63 -8.42 -16.19 0.70
N THR A 64 -7.71 -16.27 -0.42
CA THR A 64 -8.26 -16.13 -1.77
C THR A 64 -9.17 -14.89 -1.86
N ALA A 65 -8.68 -13.77 -1.31
CA ALA A 65 -9.43 -12.54 -1.12
C ALA A 65 -9.03 -11.45 -2.12
N GLU A 66 -9.91 -10.49 -2.32
CA GLU A 66 -9.55 -9.20 -2.91
C GLU A 66 -8.60 -8.44 -1.96
N LEU A 67 -7.81 -7.55 -2.51
CA LEU A 67 -6.92 -6.69 -1.75
C LEU A 67 -7.30 -5.23 -1.97
N VAL A 68 -7.65 -4.55 -0.88
CA VAL A 68 -7.94 -3.12 -0.89
C VAL A 68 -6.83 -2.39 -0.15
N ILE A 69 -6.16 -1.50 -0.87
CA ILE A 69 -5.08 -0.66 -0.34
C ILE A 69 -5.63 0.75 -0.17
N VAL A 70 -5.37 1.35 0.98
CA VAL A 70 -5.63 2.78 1.21
C VAL A 70 -4.28 3.46 1.37
N SER A 71 -3.88 4.21 0.35
CA SER A 71 -2.58 4.90 0.33
C SER A 71 -2.63 6.09 -0.61
N ARG A 72 -1.88 7.13 -0.26
CA ARG A 72 -1.58 8.28 -1.13
C ARG A 72 -0.20 8.20 -1.75
N ASP A 73 0.56 7.17 -1.40
CA ASP A 73 1.88 6.95 -1.96
C ASP A 73 1.80 6.60 -3.45
N ALA A 74 2.54 7.33 -4.26
CA ALA A 74 2.62 7.12 -5.71
C ALA A 74 3.21 5.75 -6.10
N ASP A 75 3.84 5.06 -5.17
CA ASP A 75 4.43 3.73 -5.38
C ASP A 75 3.39 2.65 -5.67
N TYR A 76 2.19 2.80 -5.09
CA TYR A 76 1.09 1.88 -5.31
C TYR A 76 0.27 2.23 -6.55
N GLY A 77 0.32 3.48 -7.02
CA GLY A 77 -0.46 3.91 -8.17
C GLY A 77 -0.59 5.42 -8.28
N VAL A 78 -1.50 5.85 -9.12
CA VAL A 78 -1.74 7.26 -9.38
C VAL A 78 -3.21 7.61 -9.23
N THR A 79 -3.50 8.87 -8.93
CA THR A 79 -4.86 9.41 -8.91
C THR A 79 -5.02 10.36 -10.10
N HIS A 80 -6.07 10.14 -10.89
CA HIS A 80 -6.44 10.98 -12.01
C HIS A 80 -7.95 11.21 -11.99
N ASP A 81 -8.38 12.46 -12.10
CA ASP A 81 -9.80 12.87 -12.06
C ASP A 81 -10.56 12.27 -10.85
N GLY A 82 -9.93 12.29 -9.67
CA GLY A 82 -10.52 11.78 -8.42
C GLY A 82 -10.64 10.26 -8.34
N LYS A 83 -10.11 9.52 -9.32
CA LYS A 83 -10.05 8.06 -9.31
C LYS A 83 -8.63 7.57 -9.11
N SER A 84 -8.47 6.57 -8.27
CA SER A 84 -7.19 5.92 -8.04
C SER A 84 -7.01 4.74 -8.98
N TYR A 85 -5.82 4.66 -9.57
CA TYR A 85 -5.42 3.60 -10.48
C TYR A 85 -4.20 2.92 -9.91
N ILE A 86 -4.34 1.64 -9.62
CA ILE A 86 -3.22 0.82 -9.14
C ILE A 86 -2.15 0.70 -10.23
N ASN A 87 -0.88 0.66 -9.84
CA ASN A 87 0.23 0.41 -10.73
C ASN A 87 0.01 -0.91 -11.50
N ASP A 88 0.18 -0.87 -12.81
CA ASP A 88 -0.11 -2.02 -13.68
C ASP A 88 0.79 -3.22 -13.38
N HIS A 89 2.03 -3.00 -12.96
CA HIS A 89 2.93 -4.09 -12.56
C HIS A 89 2.40 -4.81 -11.31
N LEU A 90 1.92 -4.05 -10.30
CA LEU A 90 1.32 -4.62 -9.10
C LEU A 90 0.02 -5.37 -9.42
N ARG A 91 -0.79 -4.82 -10.32
CA ARG A 91 -2.03 -5.46 -10.79
C ARG A 91 -1.74 -6.78 -11.48
N GLN A 92 -0.79 -6.80 -12.41
CA GLN A 92 -0.39 -8.00 -13.13
C GLN A 92 0.16 -9.07 -12.18
N GLU A 93 0.99 -8.65 -11.23
CA GLU A 93 1.55 -9.55 -10.24
C GLU A 93 0.47 -10.15 -9.33
N PHE A 94 -0.47 -9.33 -8.85
CA PHE A 94 -1.60 -9.80 -8.05
C PHE A 94 -2.43 -10.84 -8.82
N SER A 95 -2.76 -10.55 -10.07
CA SER A 95 -3.49 -11.46 -10.95
C SER A 95 -2.79 -12.82 -11.11
N ASN A 96 -1.47 -12.80 -11.26
CA ASN A 96 -0.68 -14.01 -11.46
C ASN A 96 -0.47 -14.81 -10.17
N ARG A 97 -0.29 -14.14 -9.02
CA ARG A 97 0.08 -14.78 -7.76
C ARG A 97 -1.12 -15.14 -6.89
N VAL A 98 -2.20 -14.35 -6.95
CA VAL A 98 -3.37 -14.52 -6.10
C VAL A 98 -4.54 -15.06 -6.89
N SER A 99 -5.09 -14.28 -7.81
CA SER A 99 -6.25 -14.69 -8.60
C SER A 99 -6.57 -13.70 -9.72
N GLN A 100 -6.93 -14.22 -10.89
CA GLN A 100 -7.49 -13.43 -12.00
C GLN A 100 -8.95 -13.00 -11.77
N ARG A 101 -9.62 -13.59 -10.77
CA ARG A 101 -11.03 -13.33 -10.46
C ARG A 101 -11.22 -12.40 -9.27
N ARG A 102 -10.15 -12.04 -8.58
CA ARG A 102 -10.17 -11.14 -7.41
C ARG A 102 -9.60 -9.79 -7.80
N GLU A 103 -10.10 -8.75 -7.15
CA GLU A 103 -9.73 -7.39 -7.45
C GLU A 103 -8.59 -6.91 -6.55
N LEU A 104 -7.75 -6.07 -7.12
CA LEU A 104 -6.76 -5.26 -6.41
C LEU A 104 -7.19 -3.81 -6.59
N LEU A 105 -7.58 -3.16 -5.50
CA LEU A 105 -8.14 -1.82 -5.48
C LEU A 105 -7.27 -0.86 -4.70
N LEU A 106 -7.15 0.37 -5.19
CA LEU A 106 -6.46 1.46 -4.52
C LEU A 106 -7.44 2.59 -4.23
N TYR A 107 -7.44 3.06 -2.98
CA TYR A 107 -8.15 4.25 -2.55
C TYR A 107 -7.17 5.22 -1.88
N THR A 108 -7.40 6.51 -2.04
CA THR A 108 -6.64 7.55 -1.33
C THR A 108 -7.31 7.98 -0.03
N LYS A 109 -8.60 7.65 0.14
CA LYS A 109 -9.41 7.94 1.33
C LYS A 109 -9.93 6.65 1.95
N LEU A 110 -9.81 6.55 3.27
CA LEU A 110 -10.37 5.42 4.02
C LEU A 110 -11.89 5.38 3.93
N SER A 111 -12.54 6.54 3.93
CA SER A 111 -13.99 6.66 3.78
C SER A 111 -14.49 6.01 2.50
N ASP A 112 -13.76 6.14 1.39
CA ASP A 112 -14.16 5.53 0.11
C ASP A 112 -13.92 4.01 0.10
N ALA A 113 -12.84 3.55 0.70
CA ALA A 113 -12.61 2.12 0.91
C ALA A 113 -13.70 1.49 1.81
N LEU A 114 -14.13 2.17 2.86
CA LEU A 114 -15.23 1.70 3.72
C LEU A 114 -16.56 1.62 2.97
N LYS A 115 -16.86 2.60 2.10
CA LYS A 115 -18.05 2.57 1.22
C LYS A 115 -18.03 1.37 0.27
N HIS A 116 -16.85 1.01 -0.26
CA HIS A 116 -16.70 -0.20 -1.07
C HIS A 116 -17.19 -1.45 -0.32
N PHE A 117 -16.86 -1.56 0.95
CA PHE A 117 -17.37 -2.65 1.82
C PHE A 117 -18.79 -2.43 2.36
N LYS A 118 -19.52 -1.44 1.84
CA LYS A 118 -20.90 -1.08 2.28
C LYS A 118 -20.96 -0.72 3.78
N VAL A 119 -19.85 -0.23 4.34
CA VAL A 119 -19.82 0.31 5.69
C VAL A 119 -20.33 1.75 5.64
N SER A 120 -21.29 2.07 6.51
CA SER A 120 -21.80 3.44 6.64
C SER A 120 -20.72 4.37 7.16
N VAL A 121 -20.49 5.47 6.46
CA VAL A 121 -19.57 6.54 6.84
C VAL A 121 -20.38 7.81 7.00
N THR A 122 -20.26 8.49 8.15
CA THR A 122 -20.99 9.73 8.40
C THR A 122 -20.32 10.93 7.72
N PRO A 123 -21.06 12.00 7.41
CA PRO A 123 -20.45 13.21 6.85
C PRO A 123 -19.36 13.82 7.74
N GLU A 124 -19.52 13.72 9.07
CA GLU A 124 -18.54 14.20 10.04
C GLU A 124 -17.22 13.41 9.95
N GLN A 125 -17.30 12.09 9.72
CA GLN A 125 -16.11 11.26 9.54
C GLN A 125 -15.38 11.60 8.24
N VAL A 126 -16.12 11.85 7.16
CA VAL A 126 -15.52 12.28 5.88
C VAL A 126 -14.82 13.62 6.04
N LYS A 127 -15.50 14.57 6.70
CA LYS A 127 -14.93 15.89 6.94
C LYS A 127 -13.67 15.83 7.81
N ALA A 128 -13.70 15.05 8.89
CA ALA A 128 -12.52 14.85 9.75
C ALA A 128 -11.34 14.21 8.99
N GLU A 129 -11.61 13.26 8.08
CA GLU A 129 -10.57 12.70 7.22
C GLU A 129 -9.98 13.76 6.28
N GLU A 130 -10.82 14.60 5.67
CA GLU A 130 -10.39 15.68 4.78
C GLU A 130 -9.57 16.76 5.50
N GLU A 131 -9.97 17.12 6.72
CA GLU A 131 -9.20 18.05 7.57
C GLU A 131 -7.80 17.47 7.89
N LEU A 132 -7.72 16.21 8.31
CA LEU A 132 -6.43 15.53 8.55
C LEU A 132 -5.56 15.43 7.29
N MET A 133 -6.17 15.31 6.12
CA MET A 133 -5.46 15.25 4.85
C MET A 133 -4.93 16.61 4.39
N SER A 134 -5.58 17.72 4.80
CA SER A 134 -5.17 19.09 4.47
C SER A 134 -4.06 19.62 5.40
N ASP A 135 -3.96 19.09 6.61
CA ASP A 135 -2.97 19.52 7.61
C ASP A 135 -1.59 18.86 7.44
N GLU A 136 -1.43 17.90 6.52
CA GLU A 136 -0.10 17.40 6.19
C GLU A 136 0.67 18.46 5.39
N PRO A 137 1.83 18.93 5.89
CA PRO A 137 2.64 19.90 5.17
C PRO A 137 3.04 19.32 3.81
N GLU A 138 2.94 20.15 2.77
CA GLU A 138 3.39 19.90 1.38
C GLU A 138 4.91 19.60 1.32
N ASN A 139 5.35 18.55 1.96
CA ASN A 139 6.75 18.15 1.95
C ASN A 139 7.14 17.36 0.67
N VAL A 140 6.23 17.29 -0.30
CA VAL A 140 6.47 16.60 -1.58
C VAL A 140 6.94 17.57 -2.67
N GLN A 141 6.66 18.87 -2.56
CA GLN A 141 7.10 19.86 -3.55
C GLN A 141 8.57 20.27 -3.40
N ALA A 142 9.13 20.24 -2.19
CA ALA A 142 10.53 20.59 -1.97
C ALA A 142 11.54 19.65 -2.65
N ALA A 143 11.16 18.40 -2.93
CA ALA A 143 12.00 17.45 -3.63
C ALA A 143 12.07 17.72 -5.15
N HIS A 144 11.01 18.28 -5.74
CA HIS A 144 11.00 18.64 -7.16
C HIS A 144 11.75 19.93 -7.47
N GLU A 145 11.69 20.92 -6.57
CA GLU A 145 12.43 22.18 -6.76
C GLU A 145 13.95 21.99 -6.65
N PHE A 146 14.41 21.04 -5.86
CA PHE A 146 15.85 20.73 -5.73
C PHE A 146 16.41 20.04 -6.98
N ASP A 147 15.63 19.21 -7.63
CA ASP A 147 16.03 18.48 -8.85
C ASP A 147 16.11 19.41 -10.09
N ASP A 148 15.30 20.44 -10.12
CA ASP A 148 15.35 21.46 -11.20
C ASP A 148 16.51 22.45 -11.00
N LEU A 149 16.93 22.72 -9.79
CA LEU A 149 18.08 23.59 -9.52
C LEU A 149 19.42 22.92 -9.91
N VAL A 150 19.52 21.60 -9.79
CA VAL A 150 20.74 20.84 -10.13
C VAL A 150 20.92 20.67 -11.64
N LYS A 151 19.86 20.79 -12.44
CA LYS A 151 19.92 20.69 -13.92
C LYS A 151 20.42 21.95 -14.63
N HIS A 152 20.62 23.05 -13.91
CA HIS A 152 21.06 24.35 -14.45
C HIS A 152 22.44 24.81 -13.94
N ILE A 153 23.24 23.92 -13.34
CA ILE A 153 24.65 24.11 -13.04
C ILE A 153 25.48 23.21 -13.97
#